data_505ba4953f7241a9355aee676b6f5a04
#
_entry.id   505ba4953f7241a9355aee676b6f5a04
#
_cell.length_a   1.000
_cell.length_b   1.000
_cell.length_c   1.000
_cell.angle_alpha   90.00
_cell.angle_beta   90.00
_cell.angle_gamma   90.00
#
_symmetry.space_group_name_H-M   'P 1'
#
loop_
_entity.id
_entity.type
_entity.pdbx_description
1 polymer ?
#
loop_
_entity_poly.entity_id
_entity_poly.type
_entity_poly.pdbx_seq_one_letter_code
_entity_poly.pdbx_strand_id
1 'polypeptide(L)'
;MKLFPFQTEGAAWLSARRRALLADEQGLGKTVQAIAAADNAGHWNVLVVCKAVAKTNWMREFDQWSFADRRVQIPGTTDKFDPRAELTILNYDIVHRPGVLRQLVRGRWDLLIADEMHSVKGGLDTKRGQVLLHDQLGLAGRCNAVWGLSGTPAPNHAGDLYAWLSAVHPEAVVDLPNYHDFLNRYCRWINTDRGPRIFGNKKGAAAELRRLLAPIMLRRKRTEVLPQLPDLSVDMLPVDSRVSPELKALERHPDVAAVRDVLLAIEVDDNPDAWERIAELDLGTYRRFTGLAKIEAVAELVRDELSAGQDKIVLMAWHRDVIDKLTDLLSDYGAMSIHGGTPFAEKQFAIDSFQRQSTGCRVIVGNIQTAGTSITLTAANRLLFVESSYVPGDNEQAMLRILRIGQTRACRVSFTALAGTTDEIVQRVYARKAQMLSEFID
;
A
#
# COMPACT_ATOMS: atom_id res chain seq x y z
N MET A 1 -24.93 0.98 -8.67
CA MET A 1 -24.42 -0.07 -7.72
C MET A 1 -24.83 0.31 -6.30
N LYS A 2 -24.82 -0.65 -5.35
CA LYS A 2 -25.25 -0.40 -3.96
C LYS A 2 -24.04 -0.58 -3.04
N LEU A 3 -23.83 0.38 -2.14
CA LEU A 3 -22.84 0.28 -1.08
C LEU A 3 -23.18 -0.85 -0.11
N PHE A 4 -22.16 -1.48 0.46
CA PHE A 4 -22.36 -2.38 1.60
C PHE A 4 -22.81 -1.57 2.83
N PRO A 5 -23.55 -2.20 3.79
CA PRO A 5 -24.02 -1.48 4.98
C PRO A 5 -22.91 -0.72 5.70
N PHE A 6 -21.77 -1.36 5.95
CA PHE A 6 -20.64 -0.73 6.61
C PHE A 6 -20.04 0.43 5.79
N GLN A 7 -20.09 0.38 4.44
CA GLN A 7 -19.63 1.49 3.59
C GLN A 7 -20.57 2.68 3.67
N THR A 8 -21.89 2.42 3.76
CA THR A 8 -22.90 3.45 3.99
C THR A 8 -22.69 4.14 5.34
N GLU A 9 -22.43 3.36 6.38
CA GLU A 9 -22.09 3.89 7.72
C GLU A 9 -20.80 4.73 7.69
N GLY A 10 -19.76 4.24 7.02
CA GLY A 10 -18.49 4.96 6.89
C GLY A 10 -18.64 6.26 6.09
N ALA A 11 -19.44 6.25 5.03
CA ALA A 11 -19.76 7.46 4.26
C ALA A 11 -20.54 8.46 5.13
N ALA A 12 -21.54 8.03 5.89
CA ALA A 12 -22.29 8.87 6.82
C ALA A 12 -21.37 9.43 7.93
N TRP A 13 -20.45 8.61 8.45
CA TRP A 13 -19.50 9.03 9.48
C TRP A 13 -18.53 10.12 8.96
N LEU A 14 -18.02 9.98 7.72
CA LEU A 14 -17.15 10.97 7.07
C LEU A 14 -17.93 12.27 6.78
N SER A 15 -19.11 12.17 6.17
CA SER A 15 -19.90 13.34 5.75
C SER A 15 -20.31 14.23 6.92
N ALA A 16 -20.43 13.68 8.13
CA ALA A 16 -20.72 14.42 9.35
C ALA A 16 -19.50 15.17 9.94
N ARG A 17 -18.30 15.04 9.32
CA ARG A 17 -17.04 15.54 9.89
C ARG A 17 -16.24 16.40 8.91
N ARG A 18 -15.85 17.59 9.35
CA ARG A 18 -14.94 18.43 8.56
C ARG A 18 -13.50 17.88 8.53
N ARG A 19 -13.09 17.22 9.59
CA ARG A 19 -11.77 16.62 9.78
C ARG A 19 -11.96 15.15 10.16
N ALA A 20 -11.36 14.23 9.44
CA ALA A 20 -11.54 12.81 9.69
C ALA A 20 -10.39 11.96 9.16
N LEU A 21 -10.18 10.80 9.78
CA LEU A 21 -9.27 9.75 9.32
C LEU A 21 -10.06 8.46 9.15
N LEU A 22 -10.28 8.03 7.91
CA LEU A 22 -10.86 6.72 7.61
C LEU A 22 -9.73 5.70 7.50
N ALA A 23 -9.60 4.88 8.54
CA ALA A 23 -8.52 3.93 8.72
C ALA A 23 -8.98 2.46 8.57
N ASP A 24 -10.09 2.23 7.87
CA ASP A 24 -10.57 0.88 7.55
C ASP A 24 -9.45 0.05 6.91
N GLU A 25 -9.41 -1.23 7.21
CA GLU A 25 -8.45 -2.15 6.60
C GLU A 25 -8.46 -2.07 5.07
N GLN A 26 -7.38 -2.51 4.48
CA GLN A 26 -7.25 -2.52 3.02
C GLN A 26 -8.31 -3.44 2.40
N GLY A 27 -8.83 -3.04 1.23
CA GLY A 27 -9.87 -3.78 0.53
C GLY A 27 -11.31 -3.46 0.95
N LEU A 28 -11.54 -2.68 2.02
CA LEU A 28 -12.87 -2.29 2.48
C LEU A 28 -13.52 -1.14 1.69
N GLY A 29 -12.91 -0.67 0.61
CA GLY A 29 -13.50 0.36 -0.26
C GLY A 29 -13.51 1.75 0.39
N LYS A 30 -12.42 2.19 1.01
CA LYS A 30 -12.28 3.55 1.54
C LYS A 30 -12.53 4.63 0.48
N THR A 31 -12.09 4.40 -0.75
CA THR A 31 -12.33 5.29 -1.90
C THR A 31 -13.81 5.52 -2.12
N VAL A 32 -14.59 4.46 -2.22
CA VAL A 32 -16.03 4.52 -2.46
C VAL A 32 -16.77 5.21 -1.32
N GLN A 33 -16.37 4.95 -0.07
CA GLN A 33 -16.91 5.60 1.11
C GLN A 33 -16.65 7.12 1.08
N ALA A 34 -15.42 7.52 0.72
CA ALA A 34 -15.04 8.92 0.64
C ALA A 34 -15.79 9.67 -0.50
N ILE A 35 -16.01 9.00 -1.65
CA ILE A 35 -16.81 9.56 -2.76
C ILE A 35 -18.25 9.78 -2.32
N ALA A 36 -18.89 8.75 -1.78
CA ALA A 36 -20.27 8.86 -1.30
C ALA A 36 -20.42 9.89 -0.17
N ALA A 37 -19.42 9.99 0.71
CA ALA A 37 -19.39 11.00 1.76
C ALA A 37 -19.27 12.43 1.20
N ALA A 38 -18.42 12.63 0.19
CA ALA A 38 -18.25 13.94 -0.46
C ALA A 38 -19.56 14.43 -1.08
N ASP A 39 -20.27 13.53 -1.74
CA ASP A 39 -21.58 13.83 -2.32
C ASP A 39 -22.62 14.10 -1.24
N ASN A 40 -22.71 13.26 -0.21
CA ASN A 40 -23.66 13.44 0.90
C ASN A 40 -23.42 14.74 1.67
N ALA A 41 -22.17 15.19 1.81
CA ALA A 41 -21.82 16.44 2.47
C ALA A 41 -21.97 17.68 1.56
N GLY A 42 -22.29 17.51 0.28
CA GLY A 42 -22.39 18.59 -0.69
C GLY A 42 -21.06 19.26 -1.03
N HIS A 43 -19.93 18.54 -0.88
CA HIS A 43 -18.63 19.05 -1.29
C HIS A 43 -18.51 19.01 -2.80
N TRP A 44 -18.48 20.18 -3.43
CA TRP A 44 -18.46 20.30 -4.88
C TRP A 44 -17.03 20.29 -5.44
N ASN A 45 -16.18 21.20 -4.94
CA ASN A 45 -14.79 21.32 -5.37
C ASN A 45 -13.89 20.39 -4.57
N VAL A 46 -13.60 19.21 -5.11
CA VAL A 46 -12.85 18.15 -4.43
C VAL A 46 -11.43 18.08 -4.97
N LEU A 47 -10.46 18.13 -4.06
CA LEU A 47 -9.06 17.86 -4.34
C LEU A 47 -8.67 16.49 -3.77
N VAL A 48 -8.27 15.56 -4.63
CA VAL A 48 -7.72 14.27 -4.24
C VAL A 48 -6.21 14.30 -4.43
N VAL A 49 -5.46 13.96 -3.37
CA VAL A 49 -4.02 13.74 -3.45
C VAL A 49 -3.73 12.27 -3.11
N CYS A 50 -3.17 11.56 -4.07
CA CYS A 50 -2.97 10.11 -3.98
C CYS A 50 -1.59 9.69 -4.53
N LYS A 51 -1.28 8.39 -4.54
CA LYS A 51 -0.12 7.86 -5.27
C LYS A 51 -0.35 7.98 -6.79
N ALA A 52 0.72 8.17 -7.57
CA ALA A 52 0.63 8.37 -9.04
C ALA A 52 -0.18 7.28 -9.75
N VAL A 53 -0.03 6.02 -9.33
CA VAL A 53 -0.73 4.87 -9.89
C VAL A 53 -2.22 4.83 -9.57
N ALA A 54 -2.66 5.56 -8.54
CA ALA A 54 -4.05 5.58 -8.07
C ALA A 54 -4.93 6.59 -8.81
N LYS A 55 -4.36 7.56 -9.52
CA LYS A 55 -5.11 8.68 -10.11
C LYS A 55 -6.28 8.24 -10.98
N THR A 56 -6.07 7.29 -11.86
CA THR A 56 -7.15 6.81 -12.75
C THR A 56 -8.14 5.93 -12.02
N ASN A 57 -7.68 5.16 -11.04
CA ASN A 57 -8.62 4.43 -10.21
C ASN A 57 -9.59 5.40 -9.52
N TRP A 58 -9.07 6.51 -8.97
CA TRP A 58 -9.89 7.57 -8.38
C TRP A 58 -10.88 8.16 -9.39
N MET A 59 -10.43 8.48 -10.61
CA MET A 59 -11.30 8.99 -11.67
C MET A 59 -12.44 8.00 -11.98
N ARG A 60 -12.12 6.73 -12.20
CA ARG A 60 -13.11 5.68 -12.50
C ARG A 60 -14.08 5.43 -11.36
N GLU A 61 -13.58 5.44 -10.13
CA GLU A 61 -14.42 5.27 -8.94
C GLU A 61 -15.38 6.46 -8.78
N PHE A 62 -14.94 7.69 -9.06
CA PHE A 62 -15.82 8.85 -9.08
C PHE A 62 -16.88 8.73 -10.18
N ASP A 63 -16.49 8.37 -11.40
CA ASP A 63 -17.42 8.14 -12.52
C ASP A 63 -18.48 7.07 -12.19
N GLN A 64 -18.06 6.03 -11.47
CA GLN A 64 -18.92 4.89 -11.14
C GLN A 64 -19.84 5.12 -9.93
N TRP A 65 -19.35 5.81 -8.90
CA TRP A 65 -19.99 5.87 -7.58
C TRP A 65 -20.52 7.23 -7.17
N SER A 66 -20.04 8.32 -7.78
CA SER A 66 -20.57 9.65 -7.53
C SER A 66 -21.92 9.82 -8.20
N PHE A 67 -22.87 10.41 -7.49
CA PHE A 67 -24.12 10.89 -8.10
C PHE A 67 -24.04 12.35 -8.56
N ALA A 68 -22.97 13.06 -8.20
CA ALA A 68 -22.69 14.40 -8.67
C ALA A 68 -21.85 14.33 -9.96
N ASP A 69 -22.35 14.94 -11.03
CA ASP A 69 -21.64 15.03 -12.32
C ASP A 69 -20.57 16.12 -12.23
N ARG A 70 -19.35 15.72 -11.84
CA ARG A 70 -18.19 16.61 -11.70
C ARG A 70 -17.29 16.54 -12.92
N ARG A 71 -16.91 17.70 -13.41
CA ARG A 71 -15.87 17.82 -14.42
C ARG A 71 -14.52 17.49 -13.79
N VAL A 72 -13.87 16.43 -14.29
CA VAL A 72 -12.63 15.88 -13.74
C VAL A 72 -11.41 16.40 -14.47
N GLN A 73 -10.33 16.72 -13.74
CA GLN A 73 -9.02 16.95 -14.29
C GLN A 73 -7.95 16.16 -13.55
N ILE A 74 -6.95 15.70 -14.29
CA ILE A 74 -5.75 15.02 -13.77
C ILE A 74 -4.50 15.73 -14.33
N PRO A 75 -4.18 16.92 -13.84
CA PRO A 75 -3.10 17.71 -14.42
C PRO A 75 -1.73 17.12 -14.14
N GLY A 76 -0.82 17.29 -15.09
CA GLY A 76 0.62 17.04 -14.96
C GLY A 76 1.34 18.22 -14.33
N THR A 77 2.68 18.21 -14.40
CA THR A 77 3.54 19.24 -13.78
C THR A 77 3.49 20.59 -14.46
N THR A 78 3.21 20.61 -15.76
CA THR A 78 3.21 21.83 -16.60
C THR A 78 1.83 22.29 -17.00
N ASP A 79 0.79 21.50 -16.70
CA ASP A 79 -0.56 21.77 -17.15
C ASP A 79 -1.17 22.96 -16.39
N LYS A 80 -2.00 23.72 -17.09
CA LYS A 80 -2.88 24.69 -16.44
C LYS A 80 -4.12 23.94 -15.94
N PHE A 81 -4.57 24.27 -14.73
CA PHE A 81 -5.81 23.73 -14.19
C PHE A 81 -7.00 24.34 -14.95
N ASP A 82 -7.95 23.50 -15.31
CA ASP A 82 -9.24 23.97 -15.79
C ASP A 82 -10.01 24.60 -14.61
N PRO A 83 -10.32 25.90 -14.66
CA PRO A 83 -11.04 26.57 -13.58
C PRO A 83 -12.48 26.10 -13.41
N ARG A 84 -13.00 25.32 -14.36
CA ARG A 84 -14.34 24.73 -14.32
C ARG A 84 -14.35 23.30 -13.78
N ALA A 85 -13.17 22.72 -13.52
CA ALA A 85 -13.11 21.38 -12.97
C ALA A 85 -13.46 21.40 -11.48
N GLU A 86 -14.42 20.58 -11.11
CA GLU A 86 -14.87 20.40 -9.73
C GLU A 86 -14.14 19.25 -9.02
N LEU A 87 -13.52 18.34 -9.76
CA LEU A 87 -12.67 17.28 -9.23
C LEU A 87 -11.26 17.39 -9.79
N THR A 88 -10.30 17.63 -8.93
CA THR A 88 -8.87 17.64 -9.28
C THR A 88 -8.15 16.50 -8.59
N ILE A 89 -7.46 15.63 -9.37
CA ILE A 89 -6.74 14.49 -8.86
C ILE A 89 -5.25 14.67 -9.15
N LEU A 90 -4.44 14.72 -8.09
CA LEU A 90 -2.98 14.92 -8.16
C LEU A 90 -2.25 13.80 -7.43
N ASN A 91 -0.97 13.64 -7.74
CA ASN A 91 -0.11 12.78 -6.95
C ASN A 91 0.84 13.58 -6.06
N TYR A 92 1.23 12.99 -4.94
CA TYR A 92 2.10 13.59 -3.92
C TYR A 92 3.41 14.16 -4.47
N ASP A 93 3.95 13.58 -5.56
CA ASP A 93 5.27 13.95 -6.09
C ASP A 93 5.27 15.28 -6.87
N ILE A 94 4.08 15.76 -7.27
CA ILE A 94 3.98 16.99 -8.05
C ILE A 94 3.35 18.17 -7.30
N VAL A 95 2.70 17.95 -6.14
CA VAL A 95 2.01 19.02 -5.40
C VAL A 95 2.93 20.20 -5.04
N HIS A 96 4.22 19.93 -4.81
CA HIS A 96 5.22 20.95 -4.47
C HIS A 96 5.87 21.64 -5.69
N ARG A 97 5.56 21.19 -6.91
CA ARG A 97 6.11 21.81 -8.12
C ARG A 97 5.57 23.24 -8.26
N PRO A 98 6.42 24.25 -8.55
CA PRO A 98 6.01 25.67 -8.49
C PRO A 98 4.78 26.02 -9.34
N GLY A 99 4.64 25.40 -10.52
CA GLY A 99 3.51 25.59 -11.41
C GLY A 99 2.20 25.04 -10.83
N VAL A 100 2.25 23.84 -10.24
CA VAL A 100 1.13 23.16 -9.58
C VAL A 100 0.75 23.88 -8.29
N LEU A 101 1.75 24.15 -7.42
CA LEU A 101 1.54 24.81 -6.12
C LEU A 101 0.83 26.16 -6.26
N ARG A 102 1.25 27.00 -7.20
CA ARG A 102 0.58 28.29 -7.45
C ARG A 102 -0.91 28.14 -7.79
N GLN A 103 -1.27 27.09 -8.50
CA GLN A 103 -2.66 26.82 -8.88
C GLN A 103 -3.46 26.24 -7.72
N LEU A 104 -2.85 25.34 -6.93
CA LEU A 104 -3.45 24.79 -5.72
C LEU A 104 -3.80 25.87 -4.69
N VAL A 105 -2.88 26.82 -4.46
CA VAL A 105 -3.07 27.91 -3.49
C VAL A 105 -4.13 28.92 -3.96
N ARG A 106 -4.33 29.09 -5.26
CA ARG A 106 -5.38 29.95 -5.84
C ARG A 106 -6.75 29.26 -5.90
N GLY A 107 -6.77 27.94 -5.91
CA GLY A 107 -8.00 27.15 -5.96
C GLY A 107 -8.81 27.32 -4.67
N ARG A 108 -10.14 27.14 -4.80
CA ARG A 108 -11.06 27.02 -3.67
C ARG A 108 -11.47 25.57 -3.55
N TRP A 109 -11.16 24.96 -2.42
CA TRP A 109 -11.40 23.54 -2.21
C TRP A 109 -12.39 23.35 -1.05
N ASP A 110 -13.52 22.69 -1.34
CA ASP A 110 -14.46 22.29 -0.31
C ASP A 110 -13.90 21.13 0.49
N LEU A 111 -13.23 20.21 -0.19
CA LEU A 111 -12.69 18.99 0.41
C LEU A 111 -11.30 18.67 -0.13
N LEU A 112 -10.38 18.36 0.79
CA LEU A 112 -9.12 17.66 0.51
C LEU A 112 -9.25 16.21 0.95
N ILE A 113 -9.05 15.27 0.04
CA ILE A 113 -8.89 13.84 0.32
C ILE A 113 -7.41 13.49 0.17
N ALA A 114 -6.76 13.10 1.25
CA ALA A 114 -5.38 12.60 1.26
C ALA A 114 -5.39 11.06 1.31
N ASP A 115 -5.30 10.42 0.15
CA ASP A 115 -5.29 8.95 0.04
C ASP A 115 -3.91 8.40 0.38
N GLU A 116 -3.85 7.34 1.18
CA GLU A 116 -2.62 6.84 1.79
C GLU A 116 -1.88 7.96 2.54
N MET A 117 -2.61 8.60 3.48
CA MET A 117 -2.14 9.79 4.22
C MET A 117 -0.78 9.61 4.91
N HIS A 118 -0.38 8.38 5.21
CA HIS A 118 0.95 8.08 5.71
C HIS A 118 2.08 8.52 4.75
N SER A 119 1.77 8.84 3.49
CA SER A 119 2.71 9.45 2.55
C SER A 119 3.25 10.80 3.01
N VAL A 120 2.59 11.48 3.96
CA VAL A 120 3.04 12.74 4.55
C VAL A 120 3.53 12.62 6.01
N LYS A 121 3.81 11.40 6.48
CA LYS A 121 4.31 11.13 7.84
C LYS A 121 5.59 11.88 8.20
N GLY A 122 6.44 12.21 7.22
CA GLY A 122 7.63 13.05 7.41
C GLY A 122 7.33 14.53 7.67
N GLY A 123 6.04 14.92 7.74
CA GLY A 123 5.62 16.26 8.12
C GLY A 123 6.28 17.37 7.31
N LEU A 124 6.59 18.46 7.99
CA LEU A 124 7.19 19.66 7.40
C LEU A 124 8.64 19.48 6.93
N ASP A 125 9.30 18.38 7.26
CA ASP A 125 10.64 18.04 6.75
C ASP A 125 10.60 17.61 5.28
N THR A 126 9.41 17.35 4.76
CA THR A 126 9.22 16.96 3.36
C THR A 126 8.49 18.05 2.57
N LYS A 127 8.89 18.27 1.31
CA LYS A 127 8.23 19.25 0.42
C LYS A 127 6.74 19.03 0.28
N ARG A 128 6.28 17.76 0.19
CA ARG A 128 4.86 17.41 0.10
C ARG A 128 4.12 17.67 1.42
N GLY A 129 4.76 17.40 2.56
CA GLY A 129 4.21 17.71 3.87
C GLY A 129 4.06 19.21 4.09
N GLN A 130 5.04 20.03 3.68
CA GLN A 130 4.94 21.49 3.73
C GLN A 130 3.71 22.00 2.94
N VAL A 131 3.47 21.47 1.74
CA VAL A 131 2.33 21.88 0.92
C VAL A 131 0.99 21.46 1.53
N LEU A 132 0.93 20.27 2.11
CA LEU A 132 -0.33 19.72 2.60
C LEU A 132 -0.62 20.11 4.05
N LEU A 133 0.38 20.08 4.92
CA LEU A 133 0.22 20.10 6.37
C LEU A 133 0.69 21.39 7.07
N HIS A 134 1.32 22.34 6.36
CA HIS A 134 1.73 23.59 7.01
C HIS A 134 0.51 24.33 7.58
N ASP A 135 0.54 24.71 8.83
CA ASP A 135 -0.58 25.27 9.60
C ASP A 135 -1.23 26.50 8.96
N GLN A 136 -0.43 27.44 8.45
CA GLN A 136 -0.93 28.69 7.84
C GLN A 136 -0.97 28.65 6.30
N LEU A 137 -0.04 27.94 5.66
CA LEU A 137 0.14 27.96 4.22
C LEU A 137 -0.30 26.67 3.53
N GLY A 138 -0.44 25.60 4.28
CA GLY A 138 -0.79 24.27 3.76
C GLY A 138 -2.25 24.18 3.32
N LEU A 139 -2.49 23.22 2.44
CA LEU A 139 -3.83 22.97 1.90
C LEU A 139 -4.81 22.52 2.98
N ALA A 140 -4.36 21.77 4.00
CA ALA A 140 -5.22 21.34 5.09
C ALA A 140 -5.87 22.50 5.85
N GLY A 141 -5.15 23.63 6.00
CA GLY A 141 -5.70 24.86 6.62
C GLY A 141 -6.65 25.64 5.70
N ARG A 142 -6.59 25.42 4.38
CA ARG A 142 -7.34 26.18 3.38
C ARG A 142 -8.61 25.49 2.89
N CYS A 143 -8.73 24.19 3.09
CA CYS A 143 -9.89 23.42 2.69
C CYS A 143 -10.99 23.46 3.76
N ASN A 144 -12.27 23.51 3.35
CA ASN A 144 -13.39 23.46 4.27
C ASN A 144 -13.44 22.16 5.04
N ALA A 145 -13.13 21.03 4.37
CA ALA A 145 -13.01 19.71 4.98
C ALA A 145 -11.71 19.02 4.53
N VAL A 146 -11.16 18.14 5.41
CA VAL A 146 -9.96 17.35 5.13
C VAL A 146 -10.16 15.93 5.64
N TRP A 147 -10.08 14.96 4.74
CA TRP A 147 -10.18 13.55 5.07
C TRP A 147 -8.90 12.81 4.70
N GLY A 148 -8.31 12.12 5.67
CA GLY A 148 -7.23 11.18 5.46
C GLY A 148 -7.79 9.78 5.24
N LEU A 149 -7.24 9.05 4.28
CA LEU A 149 -7.55 7.64 4.06
C LEU A 149 -6.26 6.83 4.20
N SER A 150 -6.26 5.77 5.00
CA SER A 150 -5.14 4.82 5.07
C SER A 150 -5.54 3.53 5.76
N GLY A 151 -5.18 2.38 5.20
CA GLY A 151 -5.30 1.10 5.92
C GLY A 151 -4.24 0.94 7.01
N THR A 152 -3.14 1.69 6.91
CA THR A 152 -1.99 1.69 7.83
C THR A 152 -1.60 3.13 8.17
N PRO A 153 -2.35 3.83 9.04
CA PRO A 153 -2.12 5.25 9.32
C PRO A 153 -0.78 5.50 10.04
N ALA A 154 -0.27 4.53 10.79
CA ALA A 154 1.03 4.55 11.45
C ALA A 154 1.82 3.28 11.05
N PRO A 155 2.43 3.25 9.85
CA PRO A 155 3.04 2.02 9.31
C PRO A 155 4.25 1.52 10.11
N ASN A 156 5.01 2.40 10.77
CA ASN A 156 6.20 2.01 11.52
C ASN A 156 5.98 2.12 13.04
N HIS A 157 5.53 3.27 13.50
CA HIS A 157 5.39 3.60 14.92
C HIS A 157 4.39 4.75 15.11
N ALA A 158 3.98 4.98 16.34
CA ALA A 158 3.04 6.06 16.70
C ALA A 158 3.46 7.45 16.17
N GLY A 159 4.76 7.73 16.13
CA GLY A 159 5.30 9.00 15.64
C GLY A 159 4.89 9.35 14.20
N ASP A 160 4.58 8.35 13.38
CA ASP A 160 4.11 8.55 12.01
C ASP A 160 2.77 9.33 11.93
N LEU A 161 2.00 9.36 13.03
CA LEU A 161 0.72 10.08 13.11
C LEU A 161 0.88 11.57 13.41
N TYR A 162 1.97 11.97 14.06
CA TYR A 162 2.09 13.33 14.61
C TYR A 162 1.88 14.43 13.56
N ALA A 163 2.52 14.29 12.41
CA ALA A 163 2.43 15.29 11.36
C ALA A 163 0.99 15.52 10.87
N TRP A 164 0.21 14.45 10.76
CA TRP A 164 -1.20 14.54 10.41
C TRP A 164 -2.03 15.13 11.54
N LEU A 165 -1.85 14.62 12.76
CA LEU A 165 -2.61 15.08 13.92
C LEU A 165 -2.38 16.57 14.20
N SER A 166 -1.14 17.02 14.20
CA SER A 166 -0.82 18.45 14.48
C SER A 166 -1.41 19.40 13.45
N ALA A 167 -1.55 18.98 12.19
CA ALA A 167 -2.06 19.83 11.10
C ALA A 167 -3.59 19.73 10.94
N VAL A 168 -4.17 18.54 11.13
CA VAL A 168 -5.57 18.27 10.80
C VAL A 168 -6.43 18.15 12.05
N HIS A 169 -5.87 17.69 13.16
CA HIS A 169 -6.53 17.49 14.45
C HIS A 169 -5.69 18.06 15.60
N PRO A 170 -5.33 19.35 15.57
CA PRO A 170 -4.46 19.96 16.59
C PRO A 170 -5.03 19.82 18.00
N GLU A 171 -6.35 19.73 18.15
CA GLU A 171 -7.04 19.48 19.42
C GLU A 171 -6.67 18.13 20.05
N ALA A 172 -6.32 17.14 19.24
CA ALA A 172 -5.92 15.82 19.72
C ALA A 172 -4.50 15.78 20.31
N VAL A 173 -3.68 16.79 20.01
CA VAL A 173 -2.28 16.87 20.44
C VAL A 173 -1.95 18.17 21.16
N VAL A 174 -2.96 18.85 21.69
CA VAL A 174 -2.79 20.15 22.37
C VAL A 174 -1.78 20.09 23.52
N ASP A 175 -1.74 18.98 24.27
CA ASP A 175 -0.79 18.75 25.37
C ASP A 175 0.58 18.23 24.89
N LEU A 176 0.76 18.05 23.58
CA LEU A 176 1.95 17.50 22.92
C LEU A 176 2.38 18.44 21.78
N PRO A 177 2.80 19.67 22.09
CA PRO A 177 2.94 20.77 21.13
C PRO A 177 4.03 20.56 20.08
N ASN A 178 4.95 19.64 20.31
CA ASN A 178 6.01 19.32 19.36
C ASN A 178 6.21 17.81 19.18
N TYR A 179 6.94 17.44 18.14
CA TYR A 179 7.18 16.05 17.79
C TYR A 179 7.89 15.27 18.88
N HIS A 180 8.86 15.88 19.58
CA HIS A 180 9.60 15.22 20.66
C HIS A 180 8.71 14.90 21.86
N ASP A 181 7.77 15.77 22.21
CA ASP A 181 6.81 15.49 23.28
C ASP A 181 5.91 14.31 22.92
N PHE A 182 5.48 14.23 21.65
CA PHE A 182 4.72 13.11 21.14
C PHE A 182 5.54 11.80 21.18
N LEU A 183 6.81 11.85 20.74
CA LEU A 183 7.71 10.70 20.84
C LEU A 183 7.95 10.31 22.31
N ASN A 184 8.17 11.28 23.19
CA ASN A 184 8.33 11.03 24.62
C ASN A 184 7.12 10.35 25.24
N ARG A 185 5.93 10.63 24.75
CA ARG A 185 4.69 10.01 25.26
C ARG A 185 4.51 8.58 24.75
N TYR A 186 4.70 8.35 23.46
CA TYR A 186 4.24 7.11 22.80
C TYR A 186 5.35 6.20 22.30
N CYS A 187 6.57 6.71 22.09
CA CYS A 187 7.64 5.96 21.43
C CYS A 187 8.84 5.70 22.34
N ARG A 188 9.57 4.65 22.04
CA ARG A 188 10.94 4.44 22.52
C ARG A 188 11.88 5.01 21.46
N TRP A 189 12.70 5.96 21.81
CA TRP A 189 13.56 6.66 20.85
C TRP A 189 14.80 7.24 21.52
N ILE A 190 15.81 7.55 20.70
CA ILE A 190 17.00 8.33 21.10
C ILE A 190 17.20 9.46 20.10
N ASN A 191 17.85 10.53 20.54
CA ASN A 191 18.30 11.58 19.64
C ASN A 191 19.65 11.20 19.03
N THR A 192 19.82 11.38 17.72
CA THR A 192 21.08 11.16 17.01
C THR A 192 21.42 12.41 16.19
N ASP A 193 22.66 12.49 15.69
CA ASP A 193 23.11 13.60 14.83
C ASP A 193 22.26 13.73 13.53
N ARG A 194 21.52 12.69 13.16
CA ARG A 194 20.61 12.65 12.00
C ARG A 194 19.13 12.83 12.38
N GLY A 195 18.85 13.18 13.63
CA GLY A 195 17.48 13.32 14.19
C GLY A 195 17.05 12.13 15.05
N PRO A 196 15.79 12.09 15.45
CA PRO A 196 15.26 11.06 16.35
C PRO A 196 15.27 9.68 15.69
N ARG A 197 15.91 8.71 16.32
CA ARG A 197 15.84 7.29 15.96
C ARG A 197 14.85 6.61 16.88
N ILE A 198 13.78 6.04 16.30
CA ILE A 198 12.65 5.45 17.02
C ILE A 198 12.76 3.94 16.94
N PHE A 199 12.66 3.26 18.10
CA PHE A 199 12.79 1.80 18.24
C PHE A 199 11.43 1.11 18.41
N GLY A 200 10.32 1.80 18.21
CA GLY A 200 8.98 1.28 18.35
C GLY A 200 8.15 2.01 19.40
N ASN A 201 6.98 1.47 19.74
CA ASN A 201 6.05 2.07 20.66
C ASN A 201 6.36 1.68 22.12
N LYS A 202 6.01 2.54 23.08
CA LYS A 202 6.04 2.21 24.50
C LYS A 202 4.95 1.21 24.86
N LYS A 203 5.20 0.42 25.89
CA LYS A 203 4.19 -0.48 26.47
C LYS A 203 2.98 0.34 26.94
N GLY A 204 1.77 -0.03 26.51
CA GLY A 204 0.53 0.68 26.84
C GLY A 204 0.17 1.84 25.90
N ALA A 205 1.09 2.34 25.06
CA ALA A 205 0.83 3.43 24.12
C ALA A 205 -0.35 3.14 23.18
N ALA A 206 -0.52 1.90 22.75
CA ALA A 206 -1.61 1.52 21.85
C ALA A 206 -3.01 1.78 22.42
N ALA A 207 -3.22 1.53 23.72
CA ALA A 207 -4.51 1.78 24.37
C ALA A 207 -4.83 3.27 24.51
N GLU A 208 -3.80 4.07 24.79
CA GLU A 208 -3.94 5.52 24.91
C GLU A 208 -4.17 6.16 23.52
N LEU A 209 -3.41 5.73 22.51
CA LEU A 209 -3.60 6.19 21.13
C LEU A 209 -5.00 5.83 20.59
N ARG A 210 -5.52 4.63 20.88
CA ARG A 210 -6.89 4.30 20.50
C ARG A 210 -7.92 5.25 21.08
N ARG A 211 -7.77 5.65 22.35
CA ARG A 211 -8.66 6.61 23.00
C ARG A 211 -8.55 8.01 22.37
N LEU A 212 -7.32 8.44 22.08
CA LEU A 212 -7.06 9.73 21.43
C LEU A 212 -7.65 9.77 20.02
N LEU A 213 -7.53 8.69 19.27
CA LEU A 213 -7.97 8.60 17.87
C LEU A 213 -9.47 8.29 17.72
N ALA A 214 -10.13 7.73 18.73
CA ALA A 214 -11.52 7.29 18.65
C ALA A 214 -12.51 8.36 18.14
N PRO A 215 -12.43 9.66 18.53
CA PRO A 215 -13.37 10.67 18.02
C PRO A 215 -13.11 11.09 16.56
N ILE A 216 -11.87 10.89 16.05
CA ILE A 216 -11.38 11.43 14.78
C ILE A 216 -11.07 10.36 13.74
N MET A 217 -11.04 9.09 14.15
CA MET A 217 -10.68 7.97 13.28
C MET A 217 -11.76 6.88 13.32
N LEU A 218 -12.20 6.45 12.14
CA LEU A 218 -12.98 5.23 11.97
C LEU A 218 -12.07 4.13 11.45
N ARG A 219 -11.98 3.01 12.19
CA ARG A 219 -11.23 1.83 11.80
C ARG A 219 -12.04 0.57 12.03
N ARG A 220 -12.22 -0.22 10.97
CA ARG A 220 -12.89 -1.52 11.03
C ARG A 220 -12.00 -2.57 10.37
N LYS A 221 -12.08 -3.78 10.88
CA LYS A 221 -11.41 -4.94 10.30
C LYS A 221 -12.30 -5.63 9.28
N ARG A 222 -11.70 -6.33 8.31
CA ARG A 222 -12.43 -7.10 7.30
C ARG A 222 -13.28 -8.19 7.94
N THR A 223 -12.76 -8.88 8.93
CA THR A 223 -13.47 -9.91 9.70
C THR A 223 -14.74 -9.42 10.35
N GLU A 224 -14.75 -8.16 10.79
CA GLU A 224 -15.91 -7.54 11.44
C GLU A 224 -17.03 -7.20 10.45
N VAL A 225 -16.67 -6.82 9.21
CA VAL A 225 -17.64 -6.22 8.27
C VAL A 225 -17.86 -7.01 6.98
N LEU A 226 -16.98 -7.98 6.67
CA LEU A 226 -17.05 -8.84 5.48
C LEU A 226 -16.74 -10.31 5.83
N PRO A 227 -17.51 -10.93 6.72
CA PRO A 227 -17.28 -12.33 7.09
C PRO A 227 -17.48 -13.31 5.92
N GLN A 228 -18.07 -12.86 4.81
CA GLN A 228 -18.26 -13.64 3.59
C GLN A 228 -17.07 -13.62 2.63
N LEU A 229 -15.98 -12.91 2.93
CA LEU A 229 -14.77 -13.03 2.10
C LEU A 229 -14.24 -14.46 2.18
N PRO A 230 -13.79 -15.02 1.05
CA PRO A 230 -13.27 -16.38 1.04
C PRO A 230 -11.97 -16.48 1.83
N ASP A 231 -11.68 -17.71 2.27
CA ASP A 231 -10.46 -18.02 3.02
C ASP A 231 -9.20 -17.63 2.28
N LEU A 232 -8.19 -17.22 3.04
CA LEU A 232 -6.85 -16.94 2.57
C LEU A 232 -5.87 -17.96 3.17
N SER A 233 -5.28 -18.80 2.34
CA SER A 233 -4.16 -19.64 2.75
C SER A 233 -2.83 -19.01 2.30
N VAL A 234 -1.87 -19.00 3.22
CA VAL A 234 -0.51 -18.51 2.94
C VAL A 234 0.48 -19.59 3.26
N ASP A 235 1.37 -19.89 2.33
CA ASP A 235 2.41 -20.90 2.50
C ASP A 235 3.76 -20.46 1.92
N MET A 236 4.83 -21.18 2.28
CA MET A 236 6.13 -21.10 1.63
C MET A 236 6.28 -22.31 0.71
N LEU A 237 6.71 -22.07 -0.52
CA LEU A 237 6.89 -23.08 -1.54
C LEU A 237 8.38 -23.17 -1.92
N PRO A 238 9.10 -24.22 -1.51
CA PRO A 238 10.47 -24.40 -1.94
C PRO A 238 10.51 -24.74 -3.42
N VAL A 239 11.46 -24.12 -4.14
CA VAL A 239 11.75 -24.42 -5.53
C VAL A 239 13.21 -24.81 -5.67
N ASP A 240 13.46 -25.88 -6.40
CA ASP A 240 14.80 -26.35 -6.72
C ASP A 240 15.33 -25.63 -7.95
N SER A 241 16.52 -25.08 -7.83
CA SER A 241 17.22 -24.47 -8.96
C SER A 241 18.73 -24.49 -8.76
N ARG A 242 19.47 -24.32 -9.86
CA ARG A 242 20.93 -24.23 -9.78
C ARG A 242 21.36 -22.93 -9.10
N VAL A 243 22.08 -23.06 -8.01
CA VAL A 243 22.69 -21.92 -7.32
C VAL A 243 23.99 -21.55 -8.05
N SER A 244 24.02 -20.34 -8.64
CA SER A 244 25.19 -19.85 -9.36
C SER A 244 26.40 -19.63 -8.45
N PRO A 245 27.65 -19.59 -8.96
CA PRO A 245 28.83 -19.25 -8.17
C PRO A 245 28.72 -17.89 -7.49
N GLU A 246 28.14 -16.92 -8.17
CA GLU A 246 27.90 -15.56 -7.66
C GLU A 246 26.93 -15.59 -6.48
N LEU A 247 25.83 -16.34 -6.57
CA LEU A 247 24.89 -16.49 -5.48
C LEU A 247 25.51 -17.21 -4.28
N LYS A 248 26.35 -18.23 -4.53
CA LYS A 248 27.14 -18.89 -3.45
C LYS A 248 28.09 -17.93 -2.75
N ALA A 249 28.67 -16.97 -3.48
CA ALA A 249 29.51 -15.93 -2.88
C ALA A 249 28.67 -14.95 -2.03
N LEU A 250 27.48 -14.57 -2.52
CA LEU A 250 26.57 -13.70 -1.79
C LEU A 250 26.03 -14.35 -0.50
N GLU A 251 25.83 -15.67 -0.46
CA GLU A 251 25.45 -16.40 0.76
C GLU A 251 26.48 -16.25 1.91
N ARG A 252 27.73 -15.94 1.55
CA ARG A 252 28.82 -15.71 2.52
C ARG A 252 29.01 -14.24 2.87
N HIS A 253 28.23 -13.33 2.23
CA HIS A 253 28.34 -11.91 2.51
C HIS A 253 27.88 -11.60 3.94
N PRO A 254 28.57 -10.71 4.68
CA PRO A 254 28.22 -10.38 6.07
C PRO A 254 26.77 -9.96 6.26
N ASP A 255 26.21 -9.16 5.35
CA ASP A 255 24.81 -8.70 5.45
C ASP A 255 23.82 -9.85 5.28
N VAL A 256 24.10 -10.83 4.40
CA VAL A 256 23.25 -12.02 4.20
C VAL A 256 23.32 -12.92 5.43
N ALA A 257 24.51 -13.08 6.02
CA ALA A 257 24.67 -13.81 7.28
C ALA A 257 23.93 -13.10 8.42
N ALA A 258 24.06 -11.77 8.52
CA ALA A 258 23.34 -10.97 9.53
C ALA A 258 21.83 -11.08 9.40
N VAL A 259 21.31 -11.05 8.16
CA VAL A 259 19.86 -11.26 7.91
C VAL A 259 19.42 -12.63 8.40
N ARG A 260 20.16 -13.67 8.06
CA ARG A 260 19.82 -15.02 8.50
C ARG A 260 19.72 -15.11 10.02
N ASP A 261 20.69 -14.54 10.75
CA ASP A 261 20.72 -14.57 12.21
C ASP A 261 19.57 -13.77 12.82
N VAL A 262 19.24 -12.59 12.24
CA VAL A 262 18.11 -11.76 12.67
C VAL A 262 16.78 -12.47 12.41
N LEU A 263 16.60 -13.10 11.24
CA LEU A 263 15.36 -13.79 10.90
C LEU A 263 15.14 -15.04 11.75
N LEU A 264 16.20 -15.80 12.06
CA LEU A 264 16.12 -16.92 13.00
C LEU A 264 15.73 -16.45 14.41
N ALA A 265 16.19 -15.28 14.84
CA ALA A 265 15.76 -14.69 16.09
C ALA A 265 14.28 -14.26 16.07
N ILE A 266 13.77 -13.75 14.94
CA ILE A 266 12.35 -13.41 14.74
C ILE A 266 11.45 -14.66 14.79
N GLU A 267 11.92 -15.80 14.31
CA GLU A 267 11.16 -17.06 14.44
C GLU A 267 10.90 -17.45 15.89
N VAL A 268 11.76 -17.01 16.81
CA VAL A 268 11.64 -17.29 18.26
C VAL A 268 10.85 -16.21 18.98
N ASP A 269 11.10 -14.95 18.64
CA ASP A 269 10.44 -13.78 19.25
C ASP A 269 10.24 -12.68 18.18
N ASP A 270 8.98 -12.40 17.80
CA ASP A 270 8.65 -11.38 16.80
C ASP A 270 8.93 -9.97 17.35
N ASN A 271 10.22 -9.65 17.44
CA ASN A 271 10.69 -8.35 17.89
C ASN A 271 10.63 -7.34 16.73
N PRO A 272 9.85 -6.25 16.84
CA PRO A 272 9.79 -5.19 15.82
C PRO A 272 11.17 -4.59 15.48
N ASP A 273 12.08 -4.48 16.44
CA ASP A 273 13.42 -3.93 16.25
C ASP A 273 14.27 -4.78 15.28
N ALA A 274 13.94 -6.07 15.17
CA ALA A 274 14.65 -6.98 14.26
C ALA A 274 14.31 -6.69 12.79
N TRP A 275 13.08 -6.27 12.49
CA TRP A 275 12.68 -5.90 11.14
C TRP A 275 13.34 -4.60 10.66
N GLU A 276 13.56 -3.63 11.56
CA GLU A 276 14.30 -2.41 11.23
C GLU A 276 15.76 -2.71 10.88
N ARG A 277 16.39 -3.64 11.60
CA ARG A 277 17.76 -4.08 11.32
C ARG A 277 17.88 -4.71 9.92
N ILE A 278 16.89 -5.50 9.49
CA ILE A 278 16.87 -6.07 8.13
C ILE A 278 16.76 -4.95 7.07
N ALA A 279 15.97 -3.92 7.33
CA ALA A 279 15.79 -2.80 6.40
C ALA A 279 17.08 -1.95 6.22
N GLU A 280 18.01 -1.99 7.18
CA GLU A 280 19.30 -1.29 7.12
C GLU A 280 20.37 -2.06 6.30
N LEU A 281 20.15 -3.34 6.00
CA LEU A 281 21.11 -4.19 5.29
C LEU A 281 20.95 -4.03 3.75
N ASP A 282 22.09 -4.04 3.04
CA ASP A 282 22.08 -4.01 1.57
C ASP A 282 21.85 -5.40 0.98
N LEU A 283 20.60 -5.78 0.89
CA LEU A 283 20.17 -7.09 0.39
C LEU A 283 19.60 -7.03 -1.04
N GLY A 284 19.64 -5.89 -1.68
CA GLY A 284 19.07 -5.70 -3.02
C GLY A 284 19.69 -6.68 -4.02
N THR A 285 21.00 -6.76 -4.03
CA THR A 285 21.75 -7.67 -4.91
C THR A 285 21.42 -9.14 -4.62
N TYR A 286 21.41 -9.56 -3.36
CA TYR A 286 21.07 -10.91 -2.97
C TYR A 286 19.66 -11.31 -3.42
N ARG A 287 18.65 -10.48 -3.13
CA ARG A 287 17.27 -10.71 -3.57
C ARG A 287 17.14 -10.84 -5.09
N ARG A 288 17.86 -9.99 -5.84
CA ARG A 288 17.86 -10.06 -7.31
C ARG A 288 18.41 -11.39 -7.82
N PHE A 289 19.54 -11.86 -7.27
CA PHE A 289 20.14 -13.13 -7.71
C PHE A 289 19.30 -14.35 -7.31
N THR A 290 18.66 -14.34 -6.14
CA THR A 290 17.71 -15.39 -5.76
C THR A 290 16.46 -15.36 -6.63
N GLY A 291 15.92 -14.17 -6.95
CA GLY A 291 14.82 -13.99 -7.90
C GLY A 291 15.14 -14.57 -9.27
N LEU A 292 16.31 -14.20 -9.84
CA LEU A 292 16.76 -14.72 -11.14
C LEU A 292 16.94 -16.24 -11.15
N ALA A 293 17.45 -16.82 -10.07
CA ALA A 293 17.65 -18.26 -9.94
C ALA A 293 16.34 -19.04 -9.93
N LYS A 294 15.25 -18.45 -9.42
CA LYS A 294 13.93 -19.11 -9.32
C LYS A 294 13.09 -19.04 -10.60
N ILE A 295 13.46 -18.22 -11.60
CA ILE A 295 12.61 -17.90 -12.76
C ILE A 295 12.11 -19.15 -13.48
N GLU A 296 13.01 -20.06 -13.87
CA GLU A 296 12.63 -21.25 -14.65
C GLU A 296 11.70 -22.17 -13.86
N ALA A 297 12.05 -22.47 -12.62
CA ALA A 297 11.24 -23.32 -11.75
C ALA A 297 9.86 -22.73 -11.46
N VAL A 298 9.79 -21.39 -11.27
CA VAL A 298 8.49 -20.70 -11.08
C VAL A 298 7.68 -20.68 -12.38
N ALA A 299 8.32 -20.46 -13.54
CA ALA A 299 7.61 -20.49 -14.82
C ALA A 299 7.04 -21.89 -15.12
N GLU A 300 7.78 -22.96 -14.78
CA GLU A 300 7.31 -24.34 -14.89
C GLU A 300 6.12 -24.59 -13.98
N LEU A 301 6.23 -24.24 -12.69
CA LEU A 301 5.13 -24.32 -11.73
C LEU A 301 3.86 -23.60 -12.22
N VAL A 302 3.99 -22.40 -12.77
CA VAL A 302 2.87 -21.63 -13.30
C VAL A 302 2.22 -22.36 -14.49
N ARG A 303 3.02 -22.92 -15.41
CA ARG A 303 2.50 -23.72 -16.53
C ARG A 303 1.72 -24.95 -16.04
N ASP A 304 2.25 -25.62 -15.03
CA ASP A 304 1.61 -26.81 -14.45
C ASP A 304 0.28 -26.43 -13.76
N GLU A 305 0.26 -25.39 -12.93
CA GLU A 305 -0.97 -24.93 -12.27
C GLU A 305 -2.03 -24.48 -13.31
N LEU A 306 -1.63 -23.76 -14.37
CA LEU A 306 -2.53 -23.31 -15.42
C LEU A 306 -3.06 -24.49 -16.25
N SER A 307 -2.24 -25.51 -16.49
CA SER A 307 -2.63 -26.75 -17.19
C SER A 307 -3.54 -27.63 -16.34
N ALA A 308 -3.36 -27.60 -15.02
CA ALA A 308 -4.20 -28.30 -14.06
C ALA A 308 -5.57 -27.62 -13.78
N GLY A 309 -5.86 -26.51 -14.49
CA GLY A 309 -7.16 -25.85 -14.41
C GLY A 309 -7.21 -24.57 -13.58
N GLN A 310 -6.07 -24.06 -13.09
CA GLN A 310 -6.02 -22.73 -12.50
C GLN A 310 -6.31 -21.69 -13.59
N ASP A 311 -7.32 -20.84 -13.40
CA ASP A 311 -7.73 -19.87 -14.41
C ASP A 311 -6.67 -18.80 -14.67
N LYS A 312 -6.28 -18.11 -13.60
CA LYS A 312 -5.38 -16.95 -13.64
C LYS A 312 -4.46 -16.93 -12.43
N ILE A 313 -3.23 -16.46 -12.64
CA ILE A 313 -2.18 -16.38 -11.61
C ILE A 313 -1.57 -14.98 -11.60
N VAL A 314 -1.31 -14.48 -10.40
CA VAL A 314 -0.54 -13.24 -10.17
C VAL A 314 0.84 -13.61 -9.65
N LEU A 315 1.89 -13.10 -10.31
CA LEU A 315 3.27 -13.20 -9.86
C LEU A 315 3.70 -11.83 -9.34
N MET A 316 4.31 -11.80 -8.15
CA MET A 316 4.86 -10.60 -7.55
C MET A 316 6.39 -10.71 -7.46
N ALA A 317 7.08 -9.70 -7.98
CA ALA A 317 8.52 -9.60 -7.91
C ALA A 317 8.96 -8.16 -7.61
N TRP A 318 10.24 -7.98 -7.34
CA TRP A 318 10.79 -6.66 -7.02
C TRP A 318 11.60 -6.07 -8.18
N HIS A 319 12.50 -6.88 -8.76
CA HIS A 319 13.42 -6.43 -9.79
C HIS A 319 12.82 -6.55 -11.18
N ARG A 320 13.08 -5.54 -12.00
CA ARG A 320 12.54 -5.43 -13.35
C ARG A 320 12.96 -6.59 -14.25
N ASP A 321 14.22 -7.00 -14.20
CA ASP A 321 14.74 -8.08 -15.02
C ASP A 321 14.14 -9.45 -14.66
N VAL A 322 13.75 -9.66 -13.40
CA VAL A 322 12.97 -10.84 -12.99
C VAL A 322 11.56 -10.79 -13.60
N ILE A 323 10.92 -9.61 -13.53
CA ILE A 323 9.58 -9.38 -14.10
C ILE A 323 9.58 -9.60 -15.60
N ASP A 324 10.51 -8.97 -16.33
CA ASP A 324 10.58 -9.01 -17.78
C ASP A 324 10.80 -10.47 -18.25
N LYS A 325 11.76 -11.20 -17.66
CA LYS A 325 12.04 -12.59 -18.02
C LYS A 325 10.86 -13.54 -17.74
N LEU A 326 10.18 -13.39 -16.60
CA LEU A 326 8.98 -14.20 -16.31
C LEU A 326 7.86 -13.90 -17.29
N THR A 327 7.69 -12.63 -17.68
CA THR A 327 6.68 -12.22 -18.66
C THR A 327 6.95 -12.86 -20.01
N ASP A 328 8.21 -12.85 -20.45
CA ASP A 328 8.63 -13.47 -21.71
C ASP A 328 8.41 -14.99 -21.71
N LEU A 329 8.83 -15.69 -20.64
CA LEU A 329 8.69 -17.14 -20.51
C LEU A 329 7.23 -17.62 -20.42
N LEU A 330 6.32 -16.74 -20.00
CA LEU A 330 4.89 -17.04 -19.85
C LEU A 330 4.03 -16.36 -20.92
N SER A 331 4.66 -15.85 -21.99
CA SER A 331 3.98 -15.14 -23.08
C SER A 331 2.88 -15.97 -23.75
N ASP A 332 3.04 -17.30 -23.85
CA ASP A 332 2.03 -18.23 -24.40
C ASP A 332 0.72 -18.23 -23.59
N TYR A 333 0.78 -17.81 -22.34
CA TYR A 333 -0.39 -17.63 -21.47
C TYR A 333 -0.87 -16.18 -21.38
N GLY A 334 -0.43 -15.34 -22.33
CA GLY A 334 -0.78 -13.93 -22.40
C GLY A 334 -0.28 -13.14 -21.18
N ALA A 335 0.91 -13.48 -20.66
CA ALA A 335 1.49 -12.78 -19.54
C ALA A 335 1.71 -11.29 -19.83
N MET A 336 1.36 -10.42 -18.89
CA MET A 336 1.56 -8.99 -18.99
C MET A 336 2.26 -8.47 -17.74
N SER A 337 3.18 -7.50 -17.92
CA SER A 337 3.95 -6.92 -16.81
C SER A 337 3.36 -5.60 -16.31
N ILE A 338 3.48 -5.38 -14.98
CA ILE A 338 3.11 -4.12 -14.31
C ILE A 338 4.27 -3.69 -13.41
N HIS A 339 5.04 -2.67 -13.82
CA HIS A 339 6.16 -2.12 -13.05
C HIS A 339 6.25 -0.59 -13.17
N GLY A 340 7.18 0.05 -12.47
CA GLY A 340 7.34 1.50 -12.44
C GLY A 340 7.55 2.14 -13.82
N GLY A 341 8.24 1.45 -14.74
CA GLY A 341 8.50 1.92 -16.10
C GLY A 341 7.40 1.61 -17.13
N THR A 342 6.38 0.80 -16.78
CA THR A 342 5.26 0.52 -17.70
C THR A 342 4.43 1.78 -17.90
N PRO A 343 4.17 2.23 -19.14
CA PRO A 343 3.31 3.36 -19.43
C PRO A 343 1.91 3.20 -18.84
N PHE A 344 1.30 4.32 -18.49
CA PHE A 344 0.01 4.30 -17.80
C PHE A 344 -1.08 3.53 -18.60
N ALA A 345 -1.20 3.81 -19.91
CA ALA A 345 -2.19 3.15 -20.76
C ALA A 345 -1.98 1.63 -20.85
N GLU A 346 -0.72 1.18 -20.89
CA GLU A 346 -0.36 -0.23 -20.92
C GLU A 346 -0.67 -0.92 -19.57
N LYS A 347 -0.39 -0.27 -18.43
CA LYS A 347 -0.80 -0.79 -17.12
C LYS A 347 -2.29 -1.03 -17.04
N GLN A 348 -3.05 -0.05 -17.51
CA GLN A 348 -4.49 -0.13 -17.48
C GLN A 348 -5.02 -1.22 -18.42
N PHE A 349 -4.45 -1.31 -19.62
CA PHE A 349 -4.78 -2.38 -20.55
C PHE A 349 -4.49 -3.77 -19.97
N ALA A 350 -3.34 -3.94 -19.29
CA ALA A 350 -2.98 -5.19 -18.62
C ALA A 350 -3.99 -5.56 -17.52
N ILE A 351 -4.37 -4.60 -16.66
CA ILE A 351 -5.36 -4.82 -15.59
C ILE A 351 -6.73 -5.18 -16.19
N ASP A 352 -7.20 -4.41 -17.16
CA ASP A 352 -8.52 -4.62 -17.78
C ASP A 352 -8.56 -5.96 -18.53
N SER A 353 -7.49 -6.31 -19.25
CA SER A 353 -7.36 -7.60 -19.93
C SER A 353 -7.35 -8.76 -18.95
N PHE A 354 -6.63 -8.63 -17.84
CA PHE A 354 -6.59 -9.66 -16.81
C PHE A 354 -7.93 -9.84 -16.09
N GLN A 355 -8.66 -8.76 -15.84
CA GLN A 355 -9.96 -8.85 -15.15
C GLN A 355 -11.08 -9.43 -16.01
N ARG A 356 -10.97 -9.39 -17.35
CA ARG A 356 -11.96 -9.98 -18.26
C ARG A 356 -11.73 -11.47 -18.42
N GLN A 357 -12.79 -12.28 -18.35
CA GLN A 357 -12.71 -13.75 -18.54
C GLN A 357 -12.36 -14.15 -19.99
N SER A 358 -12.78 -13.36 -20.97
CA SER A 358 -12.67 -13.68 -22.41
C SER A 358 -11.33 -13.32 -23.05
N THR A 359 -10.38 -12.77 -22.29
CA THR A 359 -9.05 -12.40 -22.82
C THR A 359 -8.05 -13.53 -22.60
N GLY A 360 -7.09 -13.68 -23.52
CA GLY A 360 -6.00 -14.63 -23.37
C GLY A 360 -5.02 -14.31 -22.23
N CYS A 361 -5.19 -13.18 -21.49
CA CYS A 361 -4.33 -12.80 -20.39
C CYS A 361 -4.65 -13.63 -19.13
N ARG A 362 -3.82 -14.64 -18.87
CA ARG A 362 -3.95 -15.54 -17.70
C ARG A 362 -2.92 -15.25 -16.61
N VAL A 363 -1.86 -14.46 -16.90
CA VAL A 363 -0.79 -14.17 -15.96
C VAL A 363 -0.54 -12.67 -15.90
N ILE A 364 -0.45 -12.12 -14.68
CA ILE A 364 0.13 -10.79 -14.41
C ILE A 364 1.45 -10.99 -13.67
N VAL A 365 2.51 -10.33 -14.14
CA VAL A 365 3.79 -10.25 -13.44
C VAL A 365 3.97 -8.82 -12.95
N GLY A 366 3.80 -8.59 -11.64
CA GLY A 366 3.74 -7.27 -11.04
C GLY A 366 4.94 -6.94 -10.15
N ASN A 367 5.40 -5.69 -10.19
CA ASN A 367 6.30 -5.18 -9.17
C ASN A 367 5.51 -4.94 -7.88
N ILE A 368 6.01 -5.42 -6.74
CA ILE A 368 5.33 -5.37 -5.44
C ILE A 368 4.88 -3.95 -5.08
N GLN A 369 5.72 -2.94 -5.25
CA GLN A 369 5.37 -1.55 -4.93
C GLN A 369 4.38 -0.95 -5.92
N THR A 370 4.49 -1.27 -7.19
CA THR A 370 3.63 -0.70 -8.25
C THR A 370 2.29 -1.41 -8.33
N ALA A 371 2.30 -2.74 -8.38
CA ALA A 371 1.11 -3.58 -8.45
C ALA A 371 0.48 -3.80 -7.07
N GLY A 372 1.26 -3.69 -6.00
CA GLY A 372 0.79 -3.75 -4.61
C GLY A 372 -0.07 -2.55 -4.19
N THR A 373 -0.23 -1.52 -5.01
CA THR A 373 -1.02 -0.33 -4.66
C THR A 373 -2.10 -0.03 -5.69
N SER A 374 -3.31 0.28 -5.20
CA SER A 374 -4.42 0.90 -5.97
C SER A 374 -4.93 0.13 -7.21
N ILE A 375 -4.60 -1.16 -7.38
CA ILE A 375 -5.15 -2.00 -8.43
C ILE A 375 -5.98 -3.15 -7.83
N THR A 376 -6.85 -3.74 -8.63
CA THR A 376 -7.69 -4.89 -8.26
C THR A 376 -7.39 -6.04 -9.21
N LEU A 377 -7.11 -7.23 -8.67
CA LEU A 377 -6.76 -8.44 -9.42
C LEU A 377 -7.62 -9.64 -8.98
N THR A 378 -8.87 -9.41 -8.65
CA THR A 378 -9.81 -10.41 -8.14
C THR A 378 -10.21 -11.49 -9.16
N ALA A 379 -9.84 -11.33 -10.44
CA ALA A 379 -9.96 -12.41 -11.42
C ALA A 379 -9.04 -13.60 -11.09
N ALA A 380 -7.97 -13.40 -10.33
CA ALA A 380 -7.16 -14.48 -9.79
C ALA A 380 -7.51 -14.74 -8.32
N ASN A 381 -7.37 -15.99 -7.91
CA ASN A 381 -7.36 -16.43 -6.52
C ASN A 381 -6.02 -17.11 -6.14
N ARG A 382 -5.03 -17.05 -7.04
CA ARG A 382 -3.68 -17.57 -6.88
C ARG A 382 -2.65 -16.46 -7.04
N LEU A 383 -1.73 -16.32 -6.05
CA LEU A 383 -0.63 -15.36 -6.09
C LEU A 383 0.66 -16.03 -5.64
N LEU A 384 1.75 -15.78 -6.37
CA LEU A 384 3.08 -16.26 -6.04
C LEU A 384 4.01 -15.05 -5.86
N PHE A 385 4.69 -14.98 -4.72
CA PHE A 385 5.84 -14.09 -4.57
C PHE A 385 7.10 -14.80 -5.10
N VAL A 386 7.64 -14.32 -6.20
CA VAL A 386 8.93 -14.77 -6.74
C VAL A 386 10.06 -14.09 -5.97
N GLU A 387 9.87 -12.82 -5.67
CA GLU A 387 10.65 -12.05 -4.72
C GLU A 387 9.69 -11.40 -3.73
N SER A 388 10.09 -11.25 -2.49
CA SER A 388 9.32 -10.52 -1.46
C SER A 388 9.95 -9.17 -1.14
N SER A 389 9.15 -8.22 -0.65
CA SER A 389 9.68 -7.00 -0.02
C SER A 389 10.22 -7.33 1.37
N TYR A 390 11.32 -6.69 1.76
CA TYR A 390 11.81 -6.75 3.14
C TYR A 390 10.95 -5.92 4.11
N VAL A 391 10.00 -5.15 3.59
CA VAL A 391 8.96 -4.46 4.37
C VAL A 391 7.70 -5.33 4.35
N PRO A 392 7.30 -5.97 5.47
CA PRO A 392 6.16 -6.89 5.52
C PRO A 392 4.84 -6.28 5.01
N GLY A 393 4.59 -5.01 5.31
CA GLY A 393 3.40 -4.29 4.86
C GLY A 393 3.25 -4.17 3.34
N ASP A 394 4.35 -4.14 2.58
CA ASP A 394 4.30 -4.14 1.11
C ASP A 394 3.77 -5.49 0.59
N ASN A 395 4.24 -6.59 1.19
CA ASN A 395 3.79 -7.94 0.82
C ASN A 395 2.31 -8.13 1.16
N GLU A 396 1.88 -7.68 2.34
CA GLU A 396 0.47 -7.70 2.74
C GLU A 396 -0.39 -6.91 1.75
N GLN A 397 0.01 -5.69 1.39
CA GLN A 397 -0.69 -4.89 0.40
C GLN A 397 -0.83 -5.60 -0.95
N ALA A 398 0.22 -6.29 -1.40
CA ALA A 398 0.22 -7.03 -2.65
C ALA A 398 -0.70 -8.26 -2.60
N MET A 399 -0.71 -9.03 -1.50
CA MET A 399 -1.63 -10.16 -1.31
C MET A 399 -3.09 -9.73 -1.41
N LEU A 400 -3.42 -8.58 -0.83
CA LEU A 400 -4.76 -8.03 -0.80
C LEU A 400 -5.25 -7.49 -2.15
N ARG A 401 -4.49 -7.67 -3.24
CA ARG A 401 -4.96 -7.36 -4.60
C ARG A 401 -5.85 -8.46 -5.16
N ILE A 402 -5.67 -9.69 -4.73
CA ILE A 402 -6.54 -10.82 -5.10
C ILE A 402 -7.68 -11.04 -4.09
N LEU A 403 -7.46 -10.71 -2.81
CA LEU A 403 -8.47 -10.85 -1.74
C LEU A 403 -9.14 -9.49 -1.46
N ARG A 404 -10.14 -9.16 -2.23
CA ARG A 404 -10.93 -7.92 -2.12
C ARG A 404 -12.41 -8.20 -2.34
N ILE A 405 -13.24 -7.18 -2.08
CA ILE A 405 -14.66 -7.19 -2.45
C ILE A 405 -14.80 -7.60 -3.93
N GLY A 406 -15.62 -8.63 -4.17
CA GLY A 406 -15.82 -9.27 -5.47
C GLY A 406 -15.03 -10.57 -5.66
N GLN A 407 -14.14 -10.96 -4.75
CA GLN A 407 -13.57 -12.30 -4.73
C GLN A 407 -14.56 -13.30 -4.13
N THR A 408 -14.78 -14.39 -4.83
CA THR A 408 -15.72 -15.45 -4.43
C THR A 408 -15.03 -16.81 -4.24
N ARG A 409 -13.76 -16.93 -4.61
CA ARG A 409 -12.98 -18.16 -4.53
C ARG A 409 -11.94 -18.07 -3.41
N ALA A 410 -11.73 -19.18 -2.69
CA ALA A 410 -10.63 -19.27 -1.72
C ALA A 410 -9.30 -18.86 -2.36
N CYS A 411 -8.57 -18.00 -1.68
CA CYS A 411 -7.30 -17.44 -2.17
C CYS A 411 -6.13 -18.23 -1.62
N ARG A 412 -5.14 -18.49 -2.49
CA ARG A 412 -3.87 -19.08 -2.09
C ARG A 412 -2.71 -18.16 -2.47
N VAL A 413 -1.87 -17.87 -1.49
CA VAL A 413 -0.65 -17.08 -1.65
C VAL A 413 0.54 -17.92 -1.26
N SER A 414 1.55 -18.02 -2.14
CA SER A 414 2.78 -18.74 -1.80
C SER A 414 4.01 -17.85 -1.97
N PHE A 415 4.92 -17.92 -1.01
CA PHE A 415 6.23 -17.31 -1.08
C PHE A 415 7.20 -18.36 -1.63
N THR A 416 7.67 -18.20 -2.88
CA THR A 416 8.61 -19.14 -3.48
C THR A 416 10.00 -18.94 -2.90
N ALA A 417 10.61 -20.01 -2.42
CA ALA A 417 11.91 -20.01 -1.74
C ALA A 417 12.93 -20.83 -2.51
N LEU A 418 14.14 -20.30 -2.71
CA LEU A 418 15.22 -21.08 -3.30
C LEU A 418 15.77 -22.05 -2.25
N ALA A 419 15.54 -23.34 -2.48
CA ALA A 419 15.88 -24.38 -1.53
C ALA A 419 17.37 -24.40 -1.16
N GLY A 420 17.68 -24.61 0.12
CA GLY A 420 19.04 -24.69 0.65
C GLY A 420 19.82 -23.37 0.73
N THR A 421 19.15 -22.23 0.62
CA THR A 421 19.76 -20.89 0.72
C THR A 421 19.15 -20.07 1.84
N THR A 422 19.74 -18.91 2.16
CA THR A 422 19.15 -17.94 3.10
C THR A 422 17.77 -17.43 2.64
N ASP A 423 17.48 -17.44 1.32
CA ASP A 423 16.17 -17.11 0.78
C ASP A 423 15.06 -18.00 1.37
N GLU A 424 15.34 -19.26 1.64
CA GLU A 424 14.37 -20.18 2.25
C GLU A 424 13.95 -19.69 3.66
N ILE A 425 14.90 -19.23 4.45
CA ILE A 425 14.60 -18.65 5.77
C ILE A 425 13.80 -17.36 5.64
N VAL A 426 14.20 -16.48 4.72
CA VAL A 426 13.52 -15.22 4.42
C VAL A 426 12.06 -15.47 4.08
N GLN A 427 11.80 -16.33 3.10
CA GLN A 427 10.44 -16.58 2.60
C GLN A 427 9.57 -17.31 3.63
N ARG A 428 10.16 -18.22 4.42
CA ARG A 428 9.45 -18.90 5.51
C ARG A 428 8.98 -17.94 6.60
N VAL A 429 9.83 -16.99 7.01
CA VAL A 429 9.46 -16.00 8.02
C VAL A 429 8.37 -15.07 7.49
N TYR A 430 8.44 -14.64 6.23
CA TYR A 430 7.39 -13.82 5.63
C TYR A 430 6.08 -14.57 5.47
N ALA A 431 6.11 -15.82 5.02
CA ALA A 431 4.92 -16.65 4.91
C ALA A 431 4.23 -16.83 6.28
N ARG A 432 5.01 -17.13 7.32
CA ARG A 432 4.50 -17.27 8.70
C ARG A 432 3.89 -15.95 9.21
N LYS A 433 4.55 -14.81 8.99
CA LYS A 433 4.03 -13.51 9.40
C LYS A 433 2.75 -13.16 8.65
N ALA A 434 2.68 -13.42 7.36
CA ALA A 434 1.50 -13.22 6.55
C ALA A 434 0.35 -14.16 6.95
N GLN A 435 0.67 -15.40 7.32
CA GLN A 435 -0.30 -16.37 7.85
C GLN A 435 -0.85 -15.92 9.21
N MET A 436 -0.01 -15.48 10.14
CA MET A 436 -0.46 -14.90 11.41
C MET A 436 -1.41 -13.72 11.19
N LEU A 437 -1.10 -12.85 10.22
CA LEU A 437 -2.00 -11.75 9.85
C LEU A 437 -3.33 -12.28 9.29
N SER A 438 -3.33 -13.41 8.56
CA SER A 438 -4.57 -14.04 8.08
C SER A 438 -5.36 -14.71 9.22
N GLU A 439 -4.68 -15.32 10.21
CA GLU A 439 -5.31 -15.92 11.41
C GLU A 439 -5.83 -14.86 12.39
N PHE A 440 -5.23 -13.67 12.45
CA PHE A 440 -5.82 -12.49 13.10
C PHE A 440 -6.98 -11.90 12.30
N ILE A 441 -7.21 -12.42 11.10
CA ILE A 441 -8.35 -12.14 10.25
C ILE A 441 -9.55 -13.05 10.66
N ASP A 442 -9.30 -14.18 11.30
CA ASP A 442 -10.31 -15.03 11.97
C ASP A 442 -10.48 -14.60 13.46
#